data_9df40b6c159dfd06b9dfcbaddd03c7cf
#
_entry.id   9df40b6c159dfd06b9dfcbaddd03c7cf
#
_cell.length_a   1.000
_cell.length_b   1.000
_cell.length_c   1.000
_cell.angle_alpha   90.00
_cell.angle_beta   90.00
_cell.angle_gamma   90.00
#
_symmetry.space_group_name_H-M   'P 1'
#
loop_
_entity.id
_entity.type
_entity.pdbx_description
1 polymer ?
#
loop_
_entity_poly.entity_id
_entity_poly.type
_entity_poly.pdbx_seq_one_letter_code
_entity_poly.pdbx_strand_id
1 'polypeptide(L)'
;MNRYMKVLAAGAAVAVIGGSILATPVSAAGLKDIDSYWGKAAVQYFYDNHYVSGVNGNFRPNDPVTREGIASIINNMLQSEDKVMTTDFKDMQGRWSQCAVASMVDKQIMSGYKDNTFRPTENLTREEFAVIAYNYMSYKGMTTTEKAPAYRDSAQISSWAKKAVDTVSAAGFMSGSNGAFQPKQVVTRGEAVNVLYRMLKGTEKAAATMGQKSQEELAFKDITTVYGSVKNFAKDGIMYWQGDVLHIGVKNQANRTKLEQTIKSDDALKDGKVVVQRSSYSYTDYKNMMSRAETVYRATEPTATVVTVEPDYINEKVVLKVNSISKDTQQALNKELGSALRIIIQ
;
A
#
# COMPACT_ATOMS: atom_id res chain seq x y z
N MET A 1 -8.78 5.52 0.48
CA MET A 1 -8.82 4.56 1.62
C MET A 1 -7.69 4.94 2.57
N ASN A 2 -8.02 5.28 3.79
CA ASN A 2 -7.12 5.99 4.69
C ASN A 2 -5.94 5.09 5.12
N ARG A 3 -4.73 5.66 5.17
CA ARG A 3 -3.43 5.03 5.51
C ARG A 3 -3.48 4.17 6.79
N TYR A 4 -4.46 4.43 7.67
CA TYR A 4 -4.64 3.85 9.00
C TYR A 4 -5.41 2.55 9.06
N MET A 5 -6.25 2.27 8.10
CA MET A 5 -6.82 0.93 8.00
C MET A 5 -5.73 -0.14 7.88
N LYS A 6 -4.54 0.24 7.38
CA LYS A 6 -3.42 -0.71 7.23
C LYS A 6 -2.68 -1.01 8.52
N VAL A 7 -2.52 -0.04 9.42
CA VAL A 7 -1.79 -0.28 10.66
C VAL A 7 -2.63 -1.11 11.65
N LEU A 8 -3.94 -0.92 11.64
CA LEU A 8 -4.86 -1.78 12.41
C LEU A 8 -5.16 -3.12 11.69
N ALA A 9 -5.03 -3.16 10.35
CA ALA A 9 -5.23 -4.38 9.55
C ALA A 9 -4.01 -5.31 9.50
N ALA A 10 -2.83 -4.88 9.96
CA ALA A 10 -1.65 -5.75 10.05
C ALA A 10 -1.84 -6.97 10.98
N GLY A 11 -3.00 -7.08 11.63
CA GLY A 11 -3.39 -8.21 12.46
C GLY A 11 -4.56 -9.05 11.93
N ALA A 12 -5.16 -8.72 10.77
CA ALA A 12 -6.25 -9.54 10.23
C ALA A 12 -6.39 -9.31 8.71
N ALA A 13 -5.77 -10.17 7.92
CA ALA A 13 -6.09 -10.29 6.52
C ALA A 13 -7.54 -10.76 6.37
N VAL A 14 -8.42 -9.90 5.84
CA VAL A 14 -9.75 -10.32 5.39
C VAL A 14 -9.72 -10.32 3.87
N ALA A 15 -9.57 -11.51 3.31
CA ALA A 15 -9.88 -11.77 1.93
C ALA A 15 -11.42 -11.82 1.78
N VAL A 16 -11.99 -10.90 1.02
CA VAL A 16 -13.39 -10.98 0.58
C VAL A 16 -13.41 -11.74 -0.75
N ILE A 17 -13.83 -12.99 -0.68
CA ILE A 17 -14.17 -13.77 -1.88
C ILE A 17 -15.65 -14.14 -1.80
N GLY A 18 -16.41 -13.66 -2.76
CA GLY A 18 -17.79 -14.10 -2.94
C GLY A 18 -17.86 -15.47 -3.60
N GLY A 19 -18.72 -16.36 -3.07
CA GLY A 19 -19.06 -17.66 -3.67
C GLY A 19 -19.31 -18.74 -2.61
N SER A 20 -20.57 -19.09 -2.38
CA SER A 20 -20.96 -20.18 -1.48
C SER A 20 -20.61 -21.53 -2.09
N ILE A 21 -19.53 -22.12 -1.62
CA ILE A 21 -19.30 -23.56 -1.61
C ILE A 21 -18.77 -23.84 -0.21
N LEU A 22 -19.21 -24.92 0.44
CA LEU A 22 -18.65 -25.43 1.67
C LEU A 22 -17.13 -25.46 1.55
N ALA A 23 -16.51 -24.36 1.91
CA ALA A 23 -15.05 -24.21 1.87
C ALA A 23 -14.54 -24.71 3.22
N THR A 24 -13.91 -25.87 3.21
CA THR A 24 -12.76 -26.11 4.06
C THR A 24 -11.93 -24.81 4.11
N PRO A 25 -11.32 -24.43 5.25
CA PRO A 25 -10.47 -23.25 5.27
C PRO A 25 -9.39 -23.48 4.21
N VAL A 26 -9.54 -22.82 3.07
CA VAL A 26 -8.44 -22.68 2.13
C VAL A 26 -7.45 -21.82 2.88
N SER A 27 -6.47 -22.45 3.50
CA SER A 27 -5.20 -21.82 3.81
C SER A 27 -4.88 -20.97 2.60
N ALA A 28 -4.73 -19.66 2.75
CA ALA A 28 -4.27 -18.81 1.68
C ALA A 28 -2.99 -19.45 1.18
N ALA A 29 -3.08 -20.18 0.05
CA ALA A 29 -1.98 -20.96 -0.46
C ALA A 29 -0.91 -19.93 -0.83
N GLY A 30 0.11 -19.83 0.02
CA GLY A 30 1.25 -18.96 -0.20
C GLY A 30 1.88 -19.26 -1.56
N LEU A 31 2.73 -18.39 -2.01
CA LEU A 31 3.48 -18.61 -3.25
C LEU A 31 4.34 -19.87 -3.12
N LYS A 32 4.18 -20.81 -4.06
CA LYS A 32 4.76 -22.15 -3.97
C LYS A 32 6.24 -22.22 -4.35
N ASP A 33 6.73 -21.21 -5.07
CA ASP A 33 8.05 -21.20 -5.71
C ASP A 33 9.06 -20.26 -5.06
N ILE A 34 8.76 -19.76 -3.87
CA ILE A 34 9.63 -18.83 -3.16
C ILE A 34 10.29 -19.42 -1.91
N ASP A 35 10.00 -20.67 -1.55
CA ASP A 35 10.48 -21.27 -0.30
C ASP A 35 12.01 -21.35 -0.22
N SER A 36 12.66 -21.65 -1.32
CA SER A 36 14.14 -21.67 -1.45
C SER A 36 14.73 -20.38 -2.03
N TYR A 37 13.87 -19.40 -2.34
CA TYR A 37 14.34 -18.14 -2.92
C TYR A 37 14.97 -17.26 -1.83
N TRP A 38 16.19 -16.77 -2.08
CA TRP A 38 16.94 -15.95 -1.12
C TRP A 38 16.21 -14.67 -0.66
N GLY A 39 15.36 -14.09 -1.51
CA GLY A 39 14.55 -12.92 -1.25
C GLY A 39 13.11 -13.22 -0.81
N LYS A 40 12.83 -14.45 -0.32
CA LYS A 40 11.49 -14.89 0.11
C LYS A 40 10.76 -13.84 0.95
N ALA A 41 11.43 -13.28 1.96
CA ALA A 41 10.80 -12.32 2.87
C ALA A 41 10.27 -11.07 2.15
N ALA A 42 11.02 -10.54 1.19
CA ALA A 42 10.60 -9.39 0.39
C ALA A 42 9.43 -9.74 -0.53
N VAL A 43 9.49 -10.89 -1.21
CA VAL A 43 8.42 -11.35 -2.10
C VAL A 43 7.15 -11.63 -1.32
N GLN A 44 7.24 -12.31 -0.17
CA GLN A 44 6.09 -12.58 0.71
C GLN A 44 5.45 -11.29 1.19
N TYR A 45 6.27 -10.33 1.66
CA TYR A 45 5.77 -9.03 2.09
C TYR A 45 5.01 -8.30 0.96
N PHE A 46 5.55 -8.31 -0.27
CA PHE A 46 4.91 -7.68 -1.43
C PHE A 46 3.60 -8.38 -1.83
N TYR A 47 3.58 -9.71 -1.72
CA TYR A 47 2.38 -10.51 -1.98
C TYR A 47 1.29 -10.23 -0.94
N ASP A 48 1.62 -10.24 0.34
CA ASP A 48 0.67 -10.00 1.45
C ASP A 48 0.09 -8.57 1.41
N ASN A 49 0.85 -7.61 0.89
CA ASN A 49 0.39 -6.23 0.69
C ASN A 49 -0.22 -5.97 -0.70
N HIS A 50 -0.43 -7.00 -1.50
CA HIS A 50 -1.00 -6.91 -2.84
C HIS A 50 -0.22 -6.02 -3.83
N TYR A 51 1.08 -5.80 -3.59
CA TYR A 51 1.94 -5.09 -4.53
C TYR A 51 2.32 -5.94 -5.72
N VAL A 52 2.37 -7.26 -5.54
CA VAL A 52 2.56 -8.26 -6.58
C VAL A 52 1.51 -9.35 -6.48
N SER A 53 1.29 -10.06 -7.57
CA SER A 53 0.46 -11.25 -7.64
C SER A 53 1.27 -12.44 -8.17
N GLY A 54 0.77 -13.64 -7.88
CA GLY A 54 1.25 -14.88 -8.49
C GLY A 54 0.32 -15.36 -9.60
N VAL A 55 0.85 -16.21 -10.46
CA VAL A 55 0.07 -16.92 -11.48
C VAL A 55 0.07 -18.41 -11.10
N ASN A 56 -1.12 -19.00 -10.93
CA ASN A 56 -1.29 -20.39 -10.47
C ASN A 56 -0.54 -20.70 -9.15
N GLY A 57 -0.43 -19.70 -8.25
CA GLY A 57 0.28 -19.82 -6.99
C GLY A 57 1.81 -19.72 -7.11
N ASN A 58 2.36 -19.27 -8.23
CA ASN A 58 3.79 -19.06 -8.44
C ASN A 58 4.09 -17.59 -8.68
N PHE A 59 5.12 -17.06 -8.02
CA PHE A 59 5.62 -15.70 -8.23
C PHE A 59 6.59 -15.59 -9.40
N ARG A 60 7.34 -16.67 -9.64
CA ARG A 60 8.36 -16.78 -10.68
C ARG A 60 9.51 -15.78 -10.45
N PRO A 61 10.24 -15.88 -9.32
CA PRO A 61 11.23 -14.89 -8.91
C PRO A 61 12.41 -14.74 -9.88
N ASN A 62 12.74 -15.78 -10.61
CA ASN A 62 13.87 -15.81 -11.53
C ASN A 62 13.51 -15.36 -12.97
N ASP A 63 12.25 -15.14 -13.26
CA ASP A 63 11.85 -14.61 -14.57
C ASP A 63 12.26 -13.15 -14.72
N PRO A 64 12.63 -12.72 -15.94
CA PRO A 64 12.85 -11.31 -16.22
C PRO A 64 11.66 -10.43 -15.83
N VAL A 65 11.94 -9.23 -15.32
CA VAL A 65 10.91 -8.21 -15.10
C VAL A 65 10.78 -7.34 -16.34
N THR A 66 9.54 -7.16 -16.81
CA THR A 66 9.25 -6.26 -17.95
C THR A 66 9.01 -4.83 -17.46
N ARG A 67 9.11 -3.86 -18.39
CA ARG A 67 8.85 -2.45 -18.12
C ARG A 67 7.44 -2.22 -17.58
N GLU A 68 6.41 -2.82 -18.17
CA GLU A 68 5.04 -2.72 -17.63
C GLU A 68 4.86 -3.44 -16.29
N GLY A 69 5.60 -4.54 -16.08
CA GLY A 69 5.57 -5.27 -14.82
C GLY A 69 6.09 -4.41 -13.67
N ILE A 70 7.22 -3.69 -13.86
CA ILE A 70 7.75 -2.81 -12.82
C ILE A 70 6.87 -1.57 -12.60
N ALA A 71 6.28 -1.01 -13.67
CA ALA A 71 5.32 0.09 -13.56
C ALA A 71 4.13 -0.31 -12.68
N SER A 72 3.58 -1.50 -12.90
CA SER A 72 2.48 -2.03 -12.10
C SER A 72 2.86 -2.25 -10.64
N ILE A 73 4.04 -2.84 -10.37
CA ILE A 73 4.50 -3.06 -8.99
C ILE A 73 4.65 -1.72 -8.24
N ILE A 74 5.30 -0.73 -8.83
CA ILE A 74 5.50 0.58 -8.20
C ILE A 74 4.16 1.30 -8.03
N ASN A 75 3.26 1.24 -9.01
CA ASN A 75 1.93 1.82 -8.90
C ASN A 75 1.13 1.22 -7.74
N ASN A 76 1.17 -0.10 -7.59
CA ASN A 76 0.53 -0.79 -6.47
C ASN A 76 1.15 -0.39 -5.13
N MET A 77 2.49 -0.23 -5.05
CA MET A 77 3.18 0.26 -3.85
C MET A 77 2.76 1.68 -3.47
N LEU A 78 2.59 2.55 -4.46
CA LEU A 78 2.19 3.93 -4.23
C LEU A 78 0.72 4.04 -3.84
N GLN A 79 -0.10 3.04 -4.20
CA GLN A 79 -1.56 3.02 -3.96
C GLN A 79 -2.23 4.31 -4.40
N SER A 80 -1.75 4.83 -5.51
CA SER A 80 -2.26 6.07 -6.07
C SER A 80 -3.71 5.87 -6.48
N GLU A 81 -4.59 6.71 -5.97
CA GLU A 81 -5.94 6.89 -6.52
C GLU A 81 -5.85 7.80 -7.76
N ASP A 82 -4.91 7.46 -8.66
CA ASP A 82 -4.62 8.32 -9.79
C ASP A 82 -5.78 8.36 -10.78
N LYS A 83 -6.17 9.56 -11.10
CA LYS A 83 -7.17 9.84 -12.14
C LYS A 83 -6.58 9.73 -13.57
N VAL A 84 -5.27 9.49 -13.70
CA VAL A 84 -4.60 9.35 -14.99
C VAL A 84 -4.84 7.95 -15.52
N MET A 85 -5.77 7.82 -16.46
CA MET A 85 -6.23 6.53 -16.98
C MET A 85 -5.62 6.17 -18.34
N THR A 86 -5.00 7.13 -19.01
CA THR A 86 -4.52 6.96 -20.39
C THR A 86 -3.13 7.55 -20.58
N THR A 87 -2.44 7.06 -21.59
CA THR A 87 -1.16 7.58 -22.07
C THR A 87 -1.21 7.70 -23.56
N ASP A 88 -0.40 8.61 -24.12
CA ASP A 88 -0.31 8.85 -25.58
C ASP A 88 0.60 7.84 -26.29
N PHE A 89 1.25 6.91 -25.57
CA PHE A 89 2.09 5.89 -26.19
C PHE A 89 1.26 4.95 -27.06
N LYS A 90 1.66 4.86 -28.33
CA LYS A 90 0.91 4.10 -29.34
C LYS A 90 0.83 2.59 -29.09
N ASP A 91 1.75 2.05 -28.30
CA ASP A 91 1.85 0.63 -27.93
C ASP A 91 1.21 0.30 -26.55
N MET A 92 0.54 1.30 -25.94
CA MET A 92 -0.13 1.10 -24.65
C MET A 92 -1.65 1.03 -24.74
N GLN A 93 -2.24 1.26 -25.89
CA GLN A 93 -3.68 1.28 -26.08
C GLN A 93 -4.32 -0.07 -25.76
N GLY A 94 -5.31 -0.07 -24.81
CA GLY A 94 -6.03 -1.26 -24.39
C GLY A 94 -5.21 -2.28 -23.57
N ARG A 95 -3.98 -1.95 -23.16
CA ARG A 95 -3.18 -2.84 -22.31
C ARG A 95 -3.64 -2.79 -20.86
N TRP A 96 -3.56 -3.94 -20.18
CA TRP A 96 -3.90 -4.09 -18.76
C TRP A 96 -3.10 -3.13 -17.85
N SER A 97 -1.89 -2.77 -18.25
CA SER A 97 -0.95 -1.92 -17.51
C SER A 97 -1.06 -0.44 -17.86
N GLN A 98 -1.98 -0.04 -18.73
CA GLN A 98 -2.07 1.33 -19.27
C GLN A 98 -2.17 2.38 -18.16
N CYS A 99 -3.04 2.18 -17.17
CA CYS A 99 -3.20 3.09 -16.04
C CYS A 99 -1.93 3.17 -15.19
N ALA A 100 -1.28 2.03 -14.91
CA ALA A 100 -0.06 2.00 -14.13
C ALA A 100 1.09 2.73 -14.85
N VAL A 101 1.22 2.54 -16.15
CA VAL A 101 2.22 3.24 -16.97
C VAL A 101 1.94 4.75 -17.02
N ALA A 102 0.69 5.15 -17.23
CA ALA A 102 0.28 6.56 -17.20
C ALA A 102 0.66 7.23 -15.87
N SER A 103 0.36 6.57 -14.75
CA SER A 103 0.70 7.02 -13.40
C SER A 103 2.22 7.16 -13.21
N MET A 104 3.01 6.21 -13.69
CA MET A 104 4.48 6.27 -13.58
C MET A 104 5.10 7.39 -14.42
N VAL A 105 4.51 7.70 -15.57
CA VAL A 105 4.94 8.79 -16.43
C VAL A 105 4.58 10.14 -15.82
N ASP A 106 3.35 10.30 -15.33
CA ASP A 106 2.89 11.51 -14.64
C ASP A 106 3.79 11.85 -13.44
N LYS A 107 4.17 10.85 -12.66
CA LYS A 107 5.09 10.97 -11.51
C LYS A 107 6.56 11.09 -11.89
N GLN A 108 6.88 11.10 -13.17
CA GLN A 108 8.26 11.14 -13.70
C GLN A 108 9.16 10.01 -13.19
N ILE A 109 8.56 8.89 -12.77
CA ILE A 109 9.28 7.69 -12.34
C ILE A 109 9.76 6.89 -13.55
N MET A 110 8.95 6.83 -14.60
CA MET A 110 9.29 6.19 -15.88
C MET A 110 8.99 7.14 -17.04
N SER A 111 9.63 6.89 -18.17
CA SER A 111 9.38 7.60 -19.41
C SER A 111 9.31 6.64 -20.60
N GLY A 112 8.69 7.10 -21.68
CA GLY A 112 8.72 6.40 -22.97
C GLY A 112 9.94 6.76 -23.81
N TYR A 113 9.93 6.32 -25.05
CA TYR A 113 10.98 6.53 -26.04
C TYR A 113 10.62 7.65 -27.03
N LYS A 114 11.60 8.15 -27.75
CA LYS A 114 11.43 9.25 -28.72
C LYS A 114 10.48 8.92 -29.87
N ASP A 115 10.27 7.65 -30.15
CA ASP A 115 9.35 7.14 -31.17
C ASP A 115 7.89 7.04 -30.71
N ASN A 116 7.57 7.64 -29.57
CA ASN A 116 6.25 7.60 -28.92
C ASN A 116 5.79 6.17 -28.55
N THR A 117 6.74 5.31 -28.14
CA THR A 117 6.44 3.99 -27.55
C THR A 117 6.87 3.94 -26.10
N PHE A 118 6.23 3.07 -25.32
CA PHE A 118 6.66 2.73 -23.96
C PHE A 118 7.47 1.44 -23.90
N ARG A 119 7.26 0.55 -24.87
CA ARG A 119 7.84 -0.79 -24.98
C ARG A 119 7.54 -1.66 -23.75
N PRO A 120 6.24 -1.90 -23.47
CA PRO A 120 5.79 -2.49 -22.21
C PRO A 120 6.36 -3.88 -21.92
N THR A 121 6.59 -4.69 -22.94
CA THR A 121 7.06 -6.07 -22.81
C THR A 121 8.58 -6.22 -22.84
N GLU A 122 9.33 -5.15 -23.04
CA GLU A 122 10.79 -5.22 -22.97
C GLU A 122 11.26 -5.48 -21.53
N ASN A 123 12.26 -6.35 -21.42
CA ASN A 123 12.91 -6.66 -20.16
C ASN A 123 13.85 -5.51 -19.75
N LEU A 124 13.92 -5.24 -18.46
CA LEU A 124 14.79 -4.19 -17.93
C LEU A 124 16.20 -4.70 -17.68
N THR A 125 17.19 -3.95 -18.14
CA THR A 125 18.57 -4.10 -17.68
C THR A 125 18.76 -3.48 -16.29
N ARG A 126 19.84 -3.84 -15.60
CA ARG A 126 20.11 -3.33 -14.23
C ARG A 126 20.35 -1.82 -14.23
N GLU A 127 20.98 -1.25 -15.25
CA GLU A 127 21.16 0.20 -15.34
C GLU A 127 19.83 0.94 -15.62
N GLU A 128 18.94 0.37 -16.45
CA GLU A 128 17.60 0.94 -16.68
C GLU A 128 16.75 0.88 -15.40
N PHE A 129 16.80 -0.23 -14.71
CA PHE A 129 16.11 -0.36 -13.42
C PHE A 129 16.69 0.58 -12.36
N ALA A 130 18.01 0.81 -12.36
CA ALA A 130 18.63 1.80 -11.48
C ALA A 130 18.11 3.22 -11.72
N VAL A 131 17.83 3.60 -12.98
CA VAL A 131 17.21 4.89 -13.32
C VAL A 131 15.79 4.97 -12.77
N ILE A 132 14.99 3.92 -12.92
CA ILE A 132 13.63 3.86 -12.36
C ILE A 132 13.67 3.98 -10.83
N ALA A 133 14.58 3.25 -10.19
CA ALA A 133 14.78 3.29 -8.75
C ALA A 133 15.23 4.70 -8.26
N TYR A 134 16.15 5.34 -8.98
CA TYR A 134 16.58 6.71 -8.70
C TYR A 134 15.43 7.71 -8.82
N ASN A 135 14.63 7.62 -9.88
CA ASN A 135 13.47 8.49 -10.07
C ASN A 135 12.42 8.27 -8.96
N TYR A 136 12.19 7.01 -8.56
CA TYR A 136 11.34 6.71 -7.40
C TYR A 136 11.90 7.30 -6.10
N MET A 137 13.23 7.24 -5.86
CA MET A 137 13.87 7.93 -4.74
C MET A 137 13.56 9.43 -4.78
N SER A 138 13.75 10.06 -5.94
CA SER A 138 13.50 11.50 -6.12
C SER A 138 12.03 11.84 -5.85
N TYR A 139 11.10 11.06 -6.37
CA TYR A 139 9.66 11.22 -6.12
C TYR A 139 9.30 11.10 -4.63
N LYS A 140 9.99 10.21 -3.89
CA LYS A 140 9.80 10.02 -2.44
C LYS A 140 10.61 10.98 -1.58
N GLY A 141 11.37 11.91 -2.17
CA GLY A 141 12.26 12.82 -1.43
C GLY A 141 13.42 12.13 -0.72
N MET A 142 13.81 10.92 -1.14
CA MET A 142 14.91 10.16 -0.54
C MET A 142 16.25 10.69 -1.03
N THR A 143 17.18 10.93 -0.11
CA THR A 143 18.53 11.41 -0.39
C THR A 143 19.58 10.53 0.27
N THR A 144 20.82 10.62 -0.18
CA THR A 144 21.97 9.99 0.46
C THR A 144 23.17 10.93 0.39
N THR A 145 23.97 10.92 1.44
CA THR A 145 25.28 11.61 1.50
C THR A 145 26.44 10.64 1.33
N GLU A 146 26.15 9.35 1.27
CA GLU A 146 27.15 8.29 1.12
C GLU A 146 27.77 8.32 -0.28
N LYS A 147 28.99 7.79 -0.38
CA LYS A 147 29.68 7.63 -1.66
C LYS A 147 29.31 6.29 -2.30
N ALA A 148 29.14 6.30 -3.60
CA ALA A 148 28.95 5.08 -4.36
C ALA A 148 30.17 4.16 -4.24
N PRO A 149 29.98 2.84 -4.14
CA PRO A 149 31.08 1.89 -4.23
C PRO A 149 31.73 1.93 -5.62
N ALA A 150 33.03 1.69 -5.67
CA ALA A 150 33.72 1.56 -6.95
C ALA A 150 33.42 0.20 -7.58
N TYR A 151 32.89 0.20 -8.80
CA TYR A 151 32.66 -1.02 -9.57
C TYR A 151 33.73 -1.21 -10.63
N ARG A 152 34.28 -2.43 -10.75
CA ARG A 152 35.32 -2.77 -11.75
C ARG A 152 34.84 -2.63 -13.20
N ASP A 153 33.52 -2.72 -13.43
CA ASP A 153 32.85 -2.59 -14.71
C ASP A 153 32.16 -1.22 -14.90
N SER A 154 32.58 -0.22 -14.13
CA SER A 154 32.01 1.13 -14.17
C SER A 154 32.03 1.76 -15.57
N ALA A 155 33.03 1.41 -16.42
CA ALA A 155 33.12 1.85 -17.78
C ALA A 155 32.01 1.29 -18.70
N GLN A 156 31.34 0.21 -18.29
CA GLN A 156 30.21 -0.37 -19.02
C GLN A 156 28.87 0.28 -18.67
N ILE A 157 28.82 1.08 -17.61
CA ILE A 157 27.64 1.83 -17.25
C ILE A 157 27.45 2.97 -18.24
N SER A 158 26.27 3.01 -18.88
CA SER A 158 25.96 4.08 -19.83
C SER A 158 25.99 5.44 -19.15
N SER A 159 26.47 6.47 -19.85
CA SER A 159 26.58 7.82 -19.29
C SER A 159 25.28 8.37 -18.75
N TRP A 160 24.15 8.08 -19.39
CA TRP A 160 22.81 8.48 -18.96
C TRP A 160 22.34 7.79 -17.66
N ALA A 161 22.88 6.61 -17.34
CA ALA A 161 22.55 5.85 -16.12
C ALA A 161 23.51 6.09 -14.97
N LYS A 162 24.71 6.66 -15.23
CA LYS A 162 25.81 6.77 -14.27
C LYS A 162 25.38 7.40 -12.94
N LYS A 163 24.72 8.56 -13.01
CA LYS A 163 24.22 9.25 -11.81
C LYS A 163 23.25 8.39 -11.00
N ALA A 164 22.33 7.72 -11.68
CA ALA A 164 21.32 6.86 -11.06
C ALA A 164 21.98 5.67 -10.37
N VAL A 165 22.86 4.95 -11.08
CA VAL A 165 23.61 3.81 -10.53
C VAL A 165 24.40 4.22 -9.30
N ASP A 166 25.16 5.33 -9.36
CA ASP A 166 25.95 5.82 -8.24
C ASP A 166 25.04 6.15 -7.03
N THR A 167 23.91 6.85 -7.25
CA THR A 167 23.01 7.24 -6.17
C THR A 167 22.32 6.05 -5.51
N VAL A 168 21.74 5.13 -6.29
CA VAL A 168 21.03 3.96 -5.70
C VAL A 168 22.01 2.99 -5.03
N SER A 169 23.27 2.95 -5.49
CA SER A 169 24.32 2.15 -4.87
C SER A 169 24.82 2.77 -3.58
N ALA A 170 25.04 4.09 -3.58
CA ALA A 170 25.40 4.85 -2.38
C ALA A 170 24.33 4.72 -1.28
N ALA A 171 23.06 4.75 -1.66
CA ALA A 171 21.94 4.55 -0.74
C ALA A 171 21.78 3.08 -0.27
N GLY A 172 22.58 2.14 -0.80
CA GLY A 172 22.53 0.72 -0.43
C GLY A 172 21.33 -0.05 -1.00
N PHE A 173 20.54 0.56 -1.90
CA PHE A 173 19.36 -0.10 -2.49
C PHE A 173 19.74 -1.10 -3.57
N MET A 174 20.74 -0.78 -4.38
CA MET A 174 21.30 -1.72 -5.35
C MET A 174 22.79 -1.92 -5.07
N SER A 175 23.25 -3.14 -5.12
CA SER A 175 24.65 -3.50 -4.94
C SER A 175 25.13 -4.37 -6.08
N GLY A 176 26.42 -4.34 -6.34
CA GLY A 176 27.05 -5.24 -7.28
C GLY A 176 27.29 -6.64 -6.70
N SER A 177 27.77 -7.53 -7.54
CA SER A 177 28.25 -8.86 -7.16
C SER A 177 29.71 -8.99 -7.57
N ASN A 178 30.55 -9.54 -6.70
CA ASN A 178 31.99 -9.69 -6.95
C ASN A 178 32.68 -8.41 -7.45
N GLY A 179 32.29 -7.25 -6.92
CA GLY A 179 32.86 -5.95 -7.30
C GLY A 179 32.42 -5.40 -8.67
N ALA A 180 31.42 -6.00 -9.32
CA ALA A 180 30.84 -5.54 -10.58
C ALA A 180 29.38 -5.17 -10.42
N PHE A 181 28.91 -4.09 -11.05
CA PHE A 181 27.49 -3.70 -11.06
C PHE A 181 26.65 -4.52 -12.05
N GLN A 182 27.27 -4.97 -13.12
CA GLN A 182 26.65 -5.72 -14.22
C GLN A 182 25.52 -4.93 -14.92
N PRO A 183 25.78 -3.73 -15.47
CA PRO A 183 24.75 -2.79 -15.92
C PRO A 183 23.85 -3.34 -17.03
N LYS A 184 24.36 -4.22 -17.88
CA LYS A 184 23.62 -4.81 -19.02
C LYS A 184 22.90 -6.11 -18.71
N GLN A 185 23.08 -6.66 -17.50
CA GLN A 185 22.35 -7.85 -17.07
C GLN A 185 20.86 -7.54 -16.93
N VAL A 186 20.01 -8.45 -17.37
CA VAL A 186 18.55 -8.35 -17.19
C VAL A 186 18.20 -8.56 -15.72
N VAL A 187 17.32 -7.73 -15.19
CA VAL A 187 16.82 -7.83 -13.80
C VAL A 187 15.70 -8.85 -13.74
N THR A 188 15.74 -9.71 -12.72
CA THR A 188 14.64 -10.63 -12.45
C THR A 188 13.54 -9.98 -11.60
N ARG A 189 12.35 -10.58 -11.64
CA ARG A 189 11.19 -10.15 -10.82
C ARG A 189 11.53 -10.12 -9.33
N GLY A 190 12.20 -11.12 -8.85
CA GLY A 190 12.60 -11.23 -7.45
C GLY A 190 13.68 -10.22 -7.06
N GLU A 191 14.67 -9.95 -7.91
CA GLU A 191 15.67 -8.91 -7.68
C GLU A 191 15.01 -7.53 -7.61
N ALA A 192 14.09 -7.22 -8.54
CA ALA A 192 13.37 -5.95 -8.54
C ALA A 192 12.56 -5.75 -7.25
N VAL A 193 11.81 -6.77 -6.83
CA VAL A 193 11.05 -6.73 -5.57
C VAL A 193 11.96 -6.53 -4.37
N ASN A 194 13.13 -7.18 -4.32
CA ASN A 194 14.07 -7.01 -3.20
C ASN A 194 14.66 -5.59 -3.13
N VAL A 195 14.93 -4.96 -4.27
CA VAL A 195 15.36 -3.55 -4.31
C VAL A 195 14.24 -2.65 -3.79
N LEU A 196 13.03 -2.79 -4.32
CA LEU A 196 11.87 -1.99 -3.91
C LEU A 196 11.51 -2.21 -2.43
N TYR A 197 11.67 -3.43 -1.91
CA TYR A 197 11.49 -3.73 -0.49
C TYR A 197 12.49 -2.98 0.38
N ARG A 198 13.78 -2.97 0.00
CA ARG A 198 14.81 -2.18 0.70
C ARG A 198 14.51 -0.69 0.66
N MET A 199 14.03 -0.18 -0.47
CA MET A 199 13.64 1.23 -0.60
C MET A 199 12.46 1.56 0.32
N LEU A 200 11.44 0.69 0.38
CA LEU A 200 10.28 0.85 1.25
C LEU A 200 10.71 0.85 2.73
N LYS A 201 11.57 -0.11 3.13
CA LYS A 201 12.11 -0.20 4.50
C LYS A 201 13.12 0.91 4.81
N GLY A 202 13.84 1.38 3.82
CA GLY A 202 14.73 2.55 3.94
C GLY A 202 13.96 3.84 4.21
N THR A 203 12.80 4.04 3.58
CA THR A 203 11.92 5.17 3.89
C THR A 203 11.37 5.10 5.30
N GLU A 204 10.98 3.92 5.77
CA GLU A 204 10.56 3.71 7.15
C GLU A 204 11.70 4.01 8.14
N LYS A 205 12.92 3.56 7.85
CA LYS A 205 14.10 3.79 8.67
C LYS A 205 14.58 5.25 8.62
N ALA A 206 14.58 5.89 7.44
CA ALA A 206 14.98 7.29 7.29
C ALA A 206 14.00 8.21 8.02
N ALA A 207 12.69 7.95 7.96
CA ALA A 207 11.70 8.66 8.75
C ALA A 207 11.95 8.49 10.26
N ALA A 208 12.40 7.31 10.70
CA ALA A 208 12.78 7.06 12.09
C ALA A 208 14.11 7.74 12.48
N THR A 209 15.08 7.83 11.56
CA THR A 209 16.44 8.40 11.82
C THR A 209 16.39 9.93 11.85
N MET A 210 15.45 10.57 11.14
CA MET A 210 15.28 12.03 11.16
C MET A 210 14.65 12.59 12.45
N GLY A 211 14.45 11.77 13.49
CA GLY A 211 13.85 12.20 14.75
C GLY A 211 12.36 12.51 14.62
N GLN A 212 11.81 12.43 13.44
CA GLN A 212 10.37 12.52 13.16
C GLN A 212 9.79 11.11 13.18
N LYS A 213 9.58 10.54 14.37
CA LYS A 213 8.57 9.49 14.53
C LYS A 213 7.30 10.08 13.97
N SER A 214 6.65 9.38 13.02
CA SER A 214 5.40 9.88 12.50
C SER A 214 4.44 10.13 13.66
N GLN A 215 3.62 11.16 13.58
CA GLN A 215 2.63 11.46 14.62
C GLN A 215 1.79 10.25 14.97
N GLU A 216 1.64 9.34 14.02
CA GLU A 216 0.97 8.05 14.23
C GLU A 216 1.70 7.12 15.18
N GLU A 217 3.03 6.97 15.00
CA GLU A 217 3.84 6.09 15.86
C GLU A 217 3.86 6.60 17.28
N LEU A 218 3.96 7.91 17.43
CA LEU A 218 3.87 8.56 18.73
C LEU A 218 2.48 8.37 19.36
N ALA A 219 1.42 8.62 18.59
CA ALA A 219 0.05 8.37 19.04
C ALA A 219 -0.19 6.90 19.36
N PHE A 220 0.37 5.95 18.58
CA PHE A 220 0.29 4.52 18.91
C PHE A 220 1.03 4.14 20.19
N LYS A 221 2.19 4.77 20.47
CA LYS A 221 2.88 4.58 21.75
C LYS A 221 1.98 4.98 22.91
N ASP A 222 1.34 6.15 22.82
CA ASP A 222 0.46 6.66 23.86
C ASP A 222 -0.82 5.83 23.99
N ILE A 223 -1.41 5.42 22.86
CA ILE A 223 -2.53 4.47 22.84
C ILE A 223 -2.12 3.16 23.53
N THR A 224 -0.94 2.64 23.23
CA THR A 224 -0.47 1.39 23.85
C THR A 224 -0.24 1.57 25.36
N THR A 225 0.23 2.72 25.78
CA THR A 225 0.37 3.07 27.21
C THR A 225 -0.97 3.04 27.95
N VAL A 226 -2.04 3.54 27.31
CA VAL A 226 -3.37 3.58 27.92
C VAL A 226 -4.09 2.22 27.83
N TYR A 227 -3.98 1.51 26.72
CA TYR A 227 -4.75 0.30 26.42
C TYR A 227 -3.99 -1.01 26.57
N GLY A 228 -2.68 -0.95 26.79
CA GLY A 228 -1.79 -2.12 26.82
C GLY A 228 -1.52 -2.73 25.42
N SER A 229 -2.38 -2.49 24.44
CA SER A 229 -2.18 -2.94 23.06
C SER A 229 -3.11 -2.23 22.07
N VAL A 230 -2.70 -2.17 20.81
CA VAL A 230 -3.54 -1.67 19.69
C VAL A 230 -4.80 -2.52 19.52
N LYS A 231 -4.75 -3.82 19.79
CA LYS A 231 -5.90 -4.73 19.73
C LYS A 231 -6.99 -4.35 20.75
N ASN A 232 -6.60 -3.93 21.94
CA ASN A 232 -7.55 -3.46 22.94
C ASN A 232 -8.13 -2.10 22.57
N PHE A 233 -7.30 -1.18 22.06
CA PHE A 233 -7.78 0.09 21.51
C PHE A 233 -8.80 -0.11 20.38
N ALA A 234 -8.57 -1.03 19.46
CA ALA A 234 -9.48 -1.30 18.35
C ALA A 234 -10.91 -1.68 18.77
N LYS A 235 -11.13 -2.11 20.02
CA LYS A 235 -12.46 -2.41 20.57
C LYS A 235 -13.18 -1.18 21.12
N ASP A 236 -12.44 -0.11 21.40
CA ASP A 236 -12.93 1.11 22.05
C ASP A 236 -12.73 2.36 21.20
N GLY A 237 -11.79 2.34 20.25
CA GLY A 237 -11.41 3.51 19.49
C GLY A 237 -11.19 3.26 18.01
N ILE A 238 -11.02 4.38 17.30
CA ILE A 238 -10.62 4.48 15.91
C ILE A 238 -9.57 5.59 15.75
N MET A 239 -8.81 5.55 14.68
CA MET A 239 -7.86 6.59 14.33
C MET A 239 -7.95 6.88 12.84
N TYR A 240 -8.00 8.17 12.45
CA TYR A 240 -8.11 8.60 11.06
C TYR A 240 -7.54 10.00 10.88
N TRP A 241 -7.17 10.34 9.65
CA TRP A 241 -6.74 11.68 9.31
C TRP A 241 -7.88 12.50 8.71
N GLN A 242 -7.92 13.78 9.09
CA GLN A 242 -8.72 14.79 8.41
C GLN A 242 -7.79 15.97 8.08
N GLY A 243 -7.46 16.11 6.80
CA GLY A 243 -6.38 17.01 6.40
C GLY A 243 -5.02 16.55 6.98
N ASP A 244 -4.34 17.45 7.70
CA ASP A 244 -3.07 17.21 8.38
C ASP A 244 -3.20 16.95 9.89
N VAL A 245 -4.44 16.79 10.38
CA VAL A 245 -4.76 16.49 11.78
C VAL A 245 -5.10 15.01 11.94
N LEU A 246 -4.46 14.36 12.90
CA LEU A 246 -4.74 12.99 13.30
C LEU A 246 -5.85 12.98 14.36
N HIS A 247 -6.99 12.40 14.04
CA HIS A 247 -8.11 12.24 14.95
C HIS A 247 -8.10 10.86 15.59
N ILE A 248 -8.24 10.81 16.90
CA ILE A 248 -8.38 9.58 17.69
C ILE A 248 -9.76 9.61 18.34
N GLY A 249 -10.70 8.87 17.77
CA GLY A 249 -12.04 8.72 18.31
C GLY A 249 -12.07 7.62 19.37
N VAL A 250 -12.64 7.89 20.56
CA VAL A 250 -12.73 6.94 21.67
C VAL A 250 -14.15 6.91 22.25
N LYS A 251 -14.71 5.70 22.41
CA LYS A 251 -16.06 5.47 22.93
C LYS A 251 -16.13 5.67 24.45
N ASN A 252 -15.24 5.00 25.17
CA ASN A 252 -15.22 5.05 26.62
C ASN A 252 -14.69 6.40 27.12
N GLN A 253 -15.46 7.10 27.95
CA GLN A 253 -15.10 8.44 28.44
C GLN A 253 -13.84 8.43 29.32
N ALA A 254 -13.68 7.42 30.20
CA ALA A 254 -12.52 7.36 31.08
C ALA A 254 -11.24 7.11 30.30
N ASN A 255 -11.28 6.21 29.31
CA ASN A 255 -10.15 5.95 28.41
C ASN A 255 -9.83 7.16 27.56
N ARG A 256 -10.86 7.88 27.05
CA ARG A 256 -10.69 9.11 26.27
C ARG A 256 -9.98 10.18 27.10
N THR A 257 -10.43 10.45 28.31
CA THR A 257 -9.80 11.43 29.21
C THR A 257 -8.35 11.06 29.51
N LYS A 258 -8.08 9.77 29.79
CA LYS A 258 -6.73 9.29 30.07
C LYS A 258 -5.82 9.44 28.85
N LEU A 259 -6.31 9.06 27.66
CA LEU A 259 -5.54 9.19 26.41
C LEU A 259 -5.28 10.64 26.05
N GLU A 260 -6.27 11.52 26.22
CA GLU A 260 -6.13 12.95 26.00
C GLU A 260 -5.04 13.57 26.91
N GLN A 261 -5.03 13.20 28.17
CA GLN A 261 -3.99 13.62 29.12
C GLN A 261 -2.61 13.08 28.72
N THR A 262 -2.52 11.82 28.33
CA THR A 262 -1.25 11.20 27.90
C THR A 262 -0.69 11.92 26.69
N ILE A 263 -1.49 12.19 25.64
CA ILE A 263 -1.08 12.90 24.42
C ILE A 263 -0.69 14.34 24.73
N LYS A 264 -1.44 15.04 25.58
CA LYS A 264 -1.10 16.42 25.99
C LYS A 264 0.21 16.52 26.77
N SER A 265 0.61 15.45 27.44
CA SER A 265 1.87 15.38 28.18
C SER A 265 3.06 14.90 27.34
N ASP A 266 2.84 14.36 26.14
CA ASP A 266 3.91 14.00 25.21
C ASP A 266 4.39 15.23 24.44
N ASP A 267 5.62 15.68 24.75
CA ASP A 267 6.23 16.85 24.12
C ASP A 267 6.33 16.75 22.59
N ALA A 268 6.40 15.55 22.08
CA ALA A 268 6.49 15.29 20.64
C ALA A 268 5.16 15.44 19.89
N LEU A 269 4.03 15.52 20.60
CA LEU A 269 2.67 15.67 20.05
C LEU A 269 2.01 17.01 20.40
N LYS A 270 2.76 17.94 21.00
CA LYS A 270 2.22 19.26 21.46
C LYS A 270 1.84 20.22 20.34
N ASP A 271 2.15 19.93 19.08
CA ASP A 271 1.89 20.83 17.94
C ASP A 271 0.39 20.95 17.57
N GLY A 272 -0.50 20.26 18.31
CA GLY A 272 -1.94 20.31 18.10
C GLY A 272 -2.47 19.53 16.90
N LYS A 273 -1.61 18.75 16.26
CA LYS A 273 -1.99 17.94 15.09
C LYS A 273 -2.56 16.57 15.46
N VAL A 274 -2.68 16.26 16.74
CA VAL A 274 -3.36 15.06 17.25
C VAL A 274 -4.51 15.46 18.14
N VAL A 275 -5.71 15.02 17.80
CA VAL A 275 -6.95 15.37 18.52
C VAL A 275 -7.61 14.11 19.01
N VAL A 276 -7.83 14.01 20.33
CA VAL A 276 -8.63 12.95 20.94
C VAL A 276 -10.06 13.44 21.08
N GLN A 277 -11.01 12.68 20.58
CA GLN A 277 -12.42 13.05 20.58
C GLN A 277 -13.34 11.86 20.88
N ARG A 278 -14.63 12.16 21.13
CA ARG A 278 -15.64 11.11 21.24
C ARG A 278 -15.87 10.44 19.91
N SER A 279 -16.08 9.12 19.91
CA SER A 279 -16.61 8.36 18.78
C SER A 279 -17.76 7.48 19.25
N SER A 280 -18.80 7.32 18.42
CA SER A 280 -19.89 6.38 18.68
C SER A 280 -19.48 4.94 18.39
N TYR A 281 -18.53 4.74 17.50
CA TYR A 281 -18.10 3.43 17.01
C TYR A 281 -16.60 3.27 17.09
N SER A 282 -16.16 2.06 17.47
CA SER A 282 -14.76 1.64 17.41
C SER A 282 -14.42 1.02 16.04
N TYR A 283 -13.15 0.76 15.81
CA TYR A 283 -12.71 0.02 14.63
C TYR A 283 -13.39 -1.36 14.52
N THR A 284 -13.54 -2.06 15.64
CA THR A 284 -14.22 -3.36 15.67
C THR A 284 -15.72 -3.22 15.32
N ASP A 285 -16.38 -2.15 15.79
CA ASP A 285 -17.78 -1.88 15.44
C ASP A 285 -17.92 -1.60 13.93
N TYR A 286 -17.07 -0.76 13.36
CA TYR A 286 -17.08 -0.51 11.90
C TYR A 286 -16.86 -1.78 11.09
N LYS A 287 -15.87 -2.60 11.48
CA LYS A 287 -15.61 -3.88 10.82
C LYS A 287 -16.84 -4.79 10.83
N ASN A 288 -17.49 -4.89 11.98
CA ASN A 288 -18.70 -5.73 12.12
C ASN A 288 -19.87 -5.17 11.31
N MET A 289 -20.08 -3.84 11.35
CA MET A 289 -21.15 -3.20 10.59
C MET A 289 -20.94 -3.33 9.08
N MET A 290 -19.71 -3.16 8.59
CA MET A 290 -19.38 -3.36 7.18
C MET A 290 -19.62 -4.80 6.73
N SER A 291 -19.20 -5.78 7.51
CA SER A 291 -19.44 -7.20 7.23
C SER A 291 -20.94 -7.52 7.20
N ARG A 292 -21.73 -6.98 8.14
CA ARG A 292 -23.18 -7.16 8.18
C ARG A 292 -23.85 -6.49 6.99
N ALA A 293 -23.47 -5.27 6.63
CA ALA A 293 -23.99 -4.58 5.44
C ALA A 293 -23.77 -5.40 4.17
N GLU A 294 -22.55 -5.88 3.97
CA GLU A 294 -22.22 -6.71 2.82
C GLU A 294 -22.98 -8.03 2.81
N THR A 295 -23.07 -8.72 3.95
CA THR A 295 -23.79 -10.00 4.08
C THR A 295 -25.27 -9.84 3.75
N VAL A 296 -25.93 -8.83 4.31
CA VAL A 296 -27.37 -8.57 4.02
C VAL A 296 -27.56 -8.23 2.54
N TYR A 297 -26.73 -7.35 1.99
CA TYR A 297 -26.85 -6.96 0.59
C TYR A 297 -26.68 -8.15 -0.36
N ARG A 298 -25.63 -8.95 -0.17
CA ARG A 298 -25.38 -10.13 -1.03
C ARG A 298 -26.46 -11.21 -0.90
N ALA A 299 -27.06 -11.34 0.28
CA ALA A 299 -28.15 -12.31 0.49
C ALA A 299 -29.43 -11.91 -0.22
N THR A 300 -29.70 -10.61 -0.36
CA THR A 300 -30.92 -10.08 -0.95
C THR A 300 -30.75 -9.62 -2.40
N GLU A 301 -29.52 -9.39 -2.86
CA GLU A 301 -29.14 -9.02 -4.23
C GLU A 301 -28.08 -9.99 -4.79
N PRO A 302 -28.40 -11.28 -4.97
CA PRO A 302 -27.41 -12.30 -5.30
C PRO A 302 -26.74 -12.12 -6.67
N THR A 303 -27.36 -11.36 -7.57
CA THR A 303 -26.84 -11.04 -8.91
C THR A 303 -26.04 -9.73 -8.96
N ALA A 304 -25.88 -9.04 -7.83
CA ALA A 304 -25.11 -7.78 -7.78
C ALA A 304 -23.65 -8.00 -8.15
N THR A 305 -23.18 -7.25 -9.12
CA THR A 305 -21.81 -7.38 -9.66
C THR A 305 -20.78 -6.51 -8.95
N VAL A 306 -21.21 -5.41 -8.33
CA VAL A 306 -20.33 -4.45 -7.65
C VAL A 306 -20.89 -4.12 -6.27
N VAL A 307 -20.08 -4.34 -5.25
CA VAL A 307 -20.37 -3.93 -3.88
C VAL A 307 -19.10 -3.37 -3.27
N THR A 308 -19.16 -2.12 -2.83
CA THR A 308 -18.11 -1.54 -2.00
C THR A 308 -18.73 -1.11 -0.67
N VAL A 309 -18.12 -1.58 0.43
CA VAL A 309 -18.51 -1.17 1.78
C VAL A 309 -17.30 -0.51 2.44
N GLU A 310 -17.47 0.74 2.84
CA GLU A 310 -16.37 1.53 3.42
C GLU A 310 -16.83 2.32 4.65
N PRO A 311 -15.93 2.61 5.60
CA PRO A 311 -16.26 3.46 6.74
C PRO A 311 -16.11 4.93 6.40
N ASP A 312 -17.07 5.74 6.84
CA ASP A 312 -16.97 7.20 6.91
C ASP A 312 -16.82 7.58 8.39
N TYR A 313 -15.57 7.67 8.84
CA TYR A 313 -15.27 7.96 10.24
C TYR A 313 -15.67 9.38 10.68
N ILE A 314 -15.70 10.32 9.73
CA ILE A 314 -16.03 11.73 10.01
C ILE A 314 -17.52 11.86 10.30
N ASN A 315 -18.37 11.21 9.50
CA ASN A 315 -19.82 11.26 9.64
C ASN A 315 -20.38 10.09 10.47
N GLU A 316 -19.53 9.25 11.01
CA GLU A 316 -19.89 8.04 11.77
C GLU A 316 -20.86 7.13 11.01
N LYS A 317 -20.55 6.81 9.74
CA LYS A 317 -21.36 5.97 8.86
C LYS A 317 -20.56 4.79 8.31
N VAL A 318 -21.30 3.75 7.95
CA VAL A 318 -20.87 2.75 6.97
C VAL A 318 -21.52 3.11 5.64
N VAL A 319 -20.72 3.29 4.61
CA VAL A 319 -21.16 3.67 3.27
C VAL A 319 -21.18 2.42 2.39
N LEU A 320 -22.35 2.05 1.91
CA LEU A 320 -22.55 0.99 0.95
C LEU A 320 -22.74 1.61 -0.44
N LYS A 321 -21.80 1.35 -1.36
CA LYS A 321 -21.87 1.80 -2.76
C LYS A 321 -22.29 0.62 -3.64
N VAL A 322 -23.36 0.79 -4.37
CA VAL A 322 -23.97 -0.26 -5.19
C VAL A 322 -24.50 0.33 -6.50
N ASN A 323 -24.64 -0.49 -7.53
CA ASN A 323 -25.23 -0.08 -8.80
C ASN A 323 -26.77 -0.17 -8.82
N SER A 324 -27.37 -0.98 -7.94
CA SER A 324 -28.81 -1.06 -7.77
C SER A 324 -29.15 -1.60 -6.38
N ILE A 325 -30.36 -1.32 -5.91
CA ILE A 325 -30.86 -1.85 -4.65
C ILE A 325 -32.41 -1.91 -4.69
N SER A 326 -32.98 -3.04 -4.28
CA SER A 326 -34.41 -3.20 -4.11
C SER A 326 -34.91 -2.54 -2.81
N LYS A 327 -36.21 -2.25 -2.75
CA LYS A 327 -36.82 -1.71 -1.53
C LYS A 327 -36.72 -2.67 -0.33
N ASP A 328 -36.86 -3.96 -0.57
CA ASP A 328 -36.76 -4.97 0.47
C ASP A 328 -35.31 -5.04 1.03
N THR A 329 -34.33 -5.00 0.17
CA THR A 329 -32.91 -4.92 0.57
C THR A 329 -32.62 -3.65 1.38
N GLN A 330 -33.14 -2.50 0.94
CA GLN A 330 -32.97 -1.25 1.67
C GLN A 330 -33.63 -1.31 3.07
N GLN A 331 -34.80 -1.91 3.18
CA GLN A 331 -35.48 -2.12 4.47
C GLN A 331 -34.69 -3.07 5.38
N ALA A 332 -34.18 -4.19 4.84
CA ALA A 332 -33.37 -5.14 5.59
C ALA A 332 -32.08 -4.49 6.11
N LEU A 333 -31.38 -3.72 5.28
CA LEU A 333 -30.17 -2.99 5.66
C LEU A 333 -30.45 -1.91 6.73
N ASN A 334 -31.55 -1.16 6.58
CA ASN A 334 -31.94 -0.14 7.55
C ASN A 334 -32.35 -0.77 8.90
N LYS A 335 -32.99 -1.94 8.88
CA LYS A 335 -33.31 -2.69 10.11
C LYS A 335 -32.03 -3.13 10.83
N GLU A 336 -31.00 -3.49 10.08
CA GLU A 336 -29.75 -4.05 10.60
C GLU A 336 -28.79 -2.98 11.13
N LEU A 337 -28.66 -1.84 10.44
CA LEU A 337 -27.65 -0.82 10.71
C LEU A 337 -28.24 0.54 11.11
N GLY A 338 -29.50 0.77 10.85
CA GLY A 338 -30.21 2.01 11.21
C GLY A 338 -29.51 3.25 10.69
N SER A 339 -29.35 4.23 11.58
CA SER A 339 -28.72 5.52 11.24
C SER A 339 -27.22 5.43 10.95
N ALA A 340 -26.57 4.32 11.24
CA ALA A 340 -25.16 4.12 10.90
C ALA A 340 -24.91 3.83 9.41
N LEU A 341 -25.94 3.54 8.64
CA LEU A 341 -25.85 3.23 7.22
C LEU A 341 -26.04 4.45 6.34
N ARG A 342 -25.25 4.54 5.27
CA ARG A 342 -25.44 5.42 4.12
C ARG A 342 -25.34 4.59 2.84
N ILE A 343 -26.34 4.65 1.98
CA ILE A 343 -26.35 3.96 0.69
C ILE A 343 -26.10 4.98 -0.41
N ILE A 344 -25.21 4.64 -1.35
CA ILE A 344 -24.92 5.41 -2.57
C ILE A 344 -25.13 4.48 -3.76
N ILE A 345 -26.02 4.87 -4.65
CA ILE A 345 -26.25 4.20 -5.93
C ILE A 345 -25.37 4.90 -6.96
N GLN A 346 -24.50 4.15 -7.64
CA GLN A 346 -23.52 4.64 -8.63
C GLN A 346 -23.98 4.30 -10.06
#